data_442dff619539000a4a0c0f768322caf7
#
_entry.id   442dff619539000a4a0c0f768322caf7
#
_cell.length_a   1.000
_cell.length_b   1.000
_cell.length_c   1.000
_cell.angle_alpha   90.00
_cell.angle_beta   90.00
_cell.angle_gamma   90.00
#
_symmetry.space_group_name_H-M   'P 1'
#
loop_
_entity.id
_entity.type
_entity.pdbx_description
1 polymer ?
#
loop_
_entity_poly.entity_id
_entity_poly.type
_entity_poly.pdbx_seq_one_letter_code
_entity_poly.pdbx_strand_id
1 'polypeptide(L)'
;MKHIRVYRNDLPDLSNYKGTSVAIDTETMGLQFNRDRLCVVQLSPGDGTVDIVQISQDFASAPNLMQLFQNNEIEKIFHYGRFDLGAIAKHFGVMPKNIFCTKIASRLCRTYTSRHGLKDLCNELLGIQISKQQQCSDWGSEKLSSAQLNYAAGDVL
;
A
#
# COMPACT_ATOMS: atom_id res chain seq x y z
N MET A 1 2.34 -14.45 13.91
CA MET A 1 1.53 -13.26 14.27
C MET A 1 1.95 -12.13 13.35
N LYS A 2 0.99 -11.37 12.82
CA LYS A 2 1.31 -10.16 12.05
C LYS A 2 1.85 -9.09 13.00
N HIS A 3 3.03 -8.57 12.75
CA HIS A 3 3.58 -7.46 13.51
C HIS A 3 3.23 -6.14 12.81
N ILE A 4 2.14 -5.51 13.25
CA ILE A 4 1.68 -4.22 12.71
C ILE A 4 2.23 -3.10 13.56
N ARG A 5 2.95 -2.16 12.92
CA ARG A 5 3.44 -0.92 13.53
C ARG A 5 2.70 0.25 12.89
N VAL A 6 2.30 1.22 13.70
CA VAL A 6 1.54 2.39 13.22
C VAL A 6 2.36 3.65 13.48
N TYR A 7 2.52 4.46 12.44
CA TYR A 7 3.24 5.72 12.49
C TYR A 7 2.36 6.87 12.01
N ARG A 8 2.75 8.07 12.33
CA ARG A 8 2.11 9.31 11.85
C ARG A 8 3.03 10.04 10.90
N ASN A 9 2.48 10.36 9.71
CA ASN A 9 3.04 11.21 8.68
C ASN A 9 4.28 10.67 7.95
N ASP A 10 5.17 9.94 8.60
CA ASP A 10 6.37 9.34 7.99
C ASP A 10 6.79 8.08 8.73
N LEU A 11 7.67 7.30 8.11
CA LEU A 11 8.43 6.24 8.78
C LEU A 11 9.49 6.86 9.69
N PRO A 12 9.85 6.22 10.83
CA PRO A 12 10.91 6.72 11.71
C PRO A 12 12.27 6.69 11.03
N ASP A 13 12.52 5.65 10.24
CA ASP A 13 13.73 5.43 9.44
C ASP A 13 13.47 4.36 8.36
N LEU A 14 14.49 4.01 7.58
CA LEU A 14 14.43 2.97 6.54
C LEU A 14 15.18 1.69 6.89
N SER A 15 15.46 1.44 8.17
CA SER A 15 16.25 0.27 8.62
C SER A 15 15.59 -1.07 8.26
N ASN A 16 14.27 -1.11 8.19
CA ASN A 16 13.49 -2.29 7.83
C ASN A 16 13.41 -2.53 6.31
N TYR A 17 13.80 -1.56 5.49
CA TYR A 17 13.66 -1.58 4.03
C TYR A 17 15.03 -1.68 3.34
N LYS A 18 15.86 -2.64 3.77
CA LYS A 18 17.19 -2.92 3.19
C LYS A 18 17.18 -4.07 2.16
N GLY A 19 16.01 -4.69 1.95
CA GLY A 19 15.81 -5.73 0.97
C GLY A 19 15.70 -5.17 -0.45
N THR A 20 15.45 -6.06 -1.40
CA THR A 20 15.33 -5.72 -2.83
C THR A 20 13.93 -5.26 -3.24
N SER A 21 12.93 -5.49 -2.39
CA SER A 21 11.53 -5.15 -2.69
C SER A 21 10.75 -4.74 -1.43
N VAL A 22 9.66 -4.01 -1.66
CA VAL A 22 8.66 -3.62 -0.66
C VAL A 22 7.27 -3.66 -1.28
N ALA A 23 6.32 -4.33 -0.64
CA ALA A 23 4.92 -4.26 -1.00
C ALA A 23 4.32 -2.96 -0.46
N ILE A 24 3.53 -2.26 -1.28
CA ILE A 24 2.93 -0.97 -0.92
C ILE A 24 1.47 -0.95 -1.38
N ASP A 25 0.60 -0.42 -0.52
CA ASP A 25 -0.78 -0.11 -0.83
C ASP A 25 -1.16 1.23 -0.21
N THR A 26 -2.26 1.84 -0.63
CA THR A 26 -2.71 3.14 -0.13
C THR A 26 -4.20 3.17 0.12
N GLU A 27 -4.61 3.91 1.16
CA GLU A 27 -6.00 4.21 1.42
C GLU A 27 -6.25 5.72 1.35
N THR A 28 -7.37 6.08 0.72
CA THR A 28 -7.77 7.46 0.49
C THR A 28 -9.18 7.71 1.00
N MET A 29 -9.61 8.97 1.10
CA MET A 29 -11.00 9.32 1.45
C MET A 29 -12.03 8.88 0.40
N GLY A 30 -11.58 8.52 -0.81
CA GLY A 30 -12.40 8.08 -1.94
C GLY A 30 -11.57 7.96 -3.21
N LEU A 31 -12.22 7.90 -4.37
CA LEU A 31 -11.56 7.56 -5.64
C LEU A 31 -11.22 8.76 -6.54
N GLN A 32 -11.51 9.98 -6.11
CA GLN A 32 -11.28 11.18 -6.91
C GLN A 32 -10.10 11.98 -6.37
N PHE A 33 -8.94 11.90 -7.01
CA PHE A 33 -7.70 12.54 -6.58
C PHE A 33 -7.79 14.05 -6.29
N ASN A 34 -8.67 14.77 -6.97
CA ASN A 34 -8.83 16.22 -6.75
C ASN A 34 -9.62 16.55 -5.48
N ARG A 35 -10.41 15.62 -4.96
CA ARG A 35 -11.24 15.78 -3.78
C ARG A 35 -10.75 14.95 -2.60
N ASP A 36 -10.35 13.70 -2.89
CA ASP A 36 -10.14 12.68 -1.89
C ASP A 36 -8.63 12.56 -1.58
N ARG A 37 -8.25 12.90 -0.34
CA ARG A 37 -6.86 12.91 0.07
C ARG A 37 -6.32 11.52 0.34
N LEU A 38 -5.01 11.36 0.26
CA LEU A 38 -4.29 10.22 0.81
C LEU A 38 -4.39 10.20 2.34
N CYS A 39 -4.74 9.07 2.92
CA CYS A 39 -4.94 8.89 4.35
C CYS A 39 -3.96 7.92 4.99
N VAL A 40 -3.63 6.84 4.28
CA VAL A 40 -2.77 5.78 4.80
C VAL A 40 -1.85 5.27 3.70
N VAL A 41 -0.61 4.96 4.07
CA VAL A 41 0.34 4.20 3.26
C VAL A 41 0.69 2.95 4.05
N GLN A 42 0.44 1.77 3.48
CA GLN A 42 0.81 0.48 4.03
C GLN A 42 2.08 -0.02 3.35
N LEU A 43 3.01 -0.58 4.12
CA LEU A 43 4.26 -1.12 3.59
C LEU A 43 4.63 -2.44 4.28
N SER A 44 5.15 -3.39 3.50
CA SER A 44 5.72 -4.63 4.03
C SER A 44 7.02 -4.98 3.30
N PRO A 45 8.11 -5.25 4.01
CA PRO A 45 9.36 -5.73 3.41
C PRO A 45 9.32 -7.25 3.08
N GLY A 46 8.19 -7.94 3.34
CA GLY A 46 8.04 -9.37 3.08
C GLY A 46 8.53 -10.30 4.19
N ASP A 47 8.79 -9.78 5.38
CA ASP A 47 9.26 -10.53 6.56
C ASP A 47 8.15 -10.85 7.58
N GLY A 48 6.90 -10.58 7.21
CA GLY A 48 5.72 -10.72 8.07
C GLY A 48 5.45 -9.49 8.95
N THR A 49 6.22 -8.42 8.81
CA THR A 49 5.95 -7.12 9.44
C THR A 49 5.21 -6.20 8.47
N VAL A 50 4.41 -5.29 9.04
CA VAL A 50 3.69 -4.25 8.28
C VAL A 50 3.83 -2.93 9.01
N ASP A 51 4.21 -1.90 8.26
CA ASP A 51 4.18 -0.51 8.69
C ASP A 51 2.95 0.18 8.08
N ILE A 52 2.15 0.80 8.92
CA ILE A 52 0.99 1.60 8.52
C ILE A 52 1.28 3.05 8.88
N VAL A 53 1.40 3.90 7.87
CA VAL A 53 1.66 5.33 8.05
C VAL A 53 0.38 6.10 7.80
N GLN A 54 -0.21 6.67 8.86
CA GLN A 54 -1.36 7.57 8.76
C GLN A 54 -0.89 8.96 8.37
N ILE A 55 -1.45 9.50 7.29
CA ILE A 55 -1.13 10.82 6.76
C ILE A 55 -2.16 11.84 7.25
N SER A 56 -1.72 12.86 7.96
CA SER A 56 -2.55 13.97 8.42
C SER A 56 -2.98 14.86 7.26
N GLN A 57 -4.11 15.55 7.40
CA GLN A 57 -4.74 16.31 6.32
C GLN A 57 -3.81 17.39 5.73
N ASP A 58 -3.09 18.10 6.57
CA ASP A 58 -2.26 19.24 6.18
C ASP A 58 -0.77 18.87 6.06
N PHE A 59 -0.45 17.57 6.02
CA PHE A 59 0.91 17.09 6.00
C PHE A 59 1.35 16.71 4.59
N ALA A 60 2.34 17.39 4.05
CA ALA A 60 2.82 17.22 2.68
C ALA A 60 4.27 16.70 2.57
N SER A 61 4.97 16.49 3.71
CA SER A 61 6.38 16.09 3.69
C SER A 61 6.61 14.84 4.53
N ALA A 62 7.10 13.77 3.88
CA ALA A 62 7.47 12.51 4.49
C ALA A 62 8.83 12.09 3.93
N PRO A 63 9.94 12.63 4.42
CA PRO A 63 11.25 12.44 3.81
C PRO A 63 11.67 10.97 3.69
N ASN A 64 11.37 10.13 4.68
CA ASN A 64 11.70 8.70 4.63
C ASN A 64 10.83 7.95 3.60
N LEU A 65 9.51 8.17 3.59
CA LEU A 65 8.63 7.61 2.56
C LEU A 65 9.04 8.07 1.16
N MET A 66 9.31 9.37 0.98
CA MET A 66 9.73 9.92 -0.32
C MET A 66 11.07 9.34 -0.78
N GLN A 67 12.03 9.18 0.13
CA GLN A 67 13.30 8.52 -0.16
C GLN A 67 13.08 7.07 -0.59
N LEU A 68 12.24 6.31 0.12
CA LEU A 68 11.91 4.93 -0.23
C LEU A 68 11.23 4.86 -1.61
N PHE A 69 10.24 5.72 -1.88
CA PHE A 69 9.56 5.76 -3.18
C PHE A 69 10.50 6.03 -4.34
N GLN A 70 11.48 6.92 -4.16
CA GLN A 70 12.42 7.32 -5.19
C GLN A 70 13.66 6.42 -5.30
N ASN A 71 13.87 5.51 -4.35
CA ASN A 71 15.01 4.58 -4.38
C ASN A 71 14.84 3.58 -5.53
N ASN A 72 15.74 3.63 -6.54
CA ASN A 72 15.68 2.76 -7.71
C ASN A 72 16.19 1.33 -7.44
N GLU A 73 16.92 1.12 -6.34
CA GLU A 73 17.46 -0.20 -5.96
C GLU A 73 16.39 -1.11 -5.32
N ILE A 74 15.30 -0.53 -4.80
CA ILE A 74 14.21 -1.27 -4.17
C ILE A 74 13.01 -1.29 -5.11
N GLU A 75 12.53 -2.48 -5.47
CA GLU A 75 11.31 -2.65 -6.25
C GLU A 75 10.06 -2.39 -5.39
N LYS A 76 9.16 -1.51 -5.85
CA LYS A 76 7.87 -1.26 -5.20
C LYS A 76 6.81 -2.12 -5.85
N ILE A 77 6.27 -3.06 -5.08
CA ILE A 77 5.25 -4.00 -5.52
C ILE A 77 3.88 -3.44 -5.16
N PHE A 78 3.02 -3.26 -6.14
CA PHE A 78 1.64 -2.81 -5.99
C PHE A 78 0.65 -3.83 -6.58
N HIS A 79 -0.58 -3.79 -6.10
CA HIS A 79 -1.69 -4.44 -6.80
C HIS A 79 -2.63 -3.39 -7.39
N TYR A 80 -2.69 -3.26 -8.73
CA TYR A 80 -3.38 -2.17 -9.43
C TYR A 80 -2.77 -0.78 -9.15
N GLY A 81 -1.46 -0.71 -9.07
CA GLY A 81 -0.66 0.43 -8.61
C GLY A 81 -0.93 1.77 -9.29
N ARG A 82 -1.67 1.82 -10.42
CA ARG A 82 -2.05 3.08 -11.07
C ARG A 82 -2.76 4.03 -10.10
N PHE A 83 -3.63 3.50 -9.24
CA PHE A 83 -4.34 4.31 -8.26
C PHE A 83 -3.39 4.83 -7.17
N ASP A 84 -2.61 3.94 -6.59
CA ASP A 84 -1.66 4.27 -5.52
C ASP A 84 -0.61 5.29 -5.99
N LEU A 85 -0.04 5.07 -7.18
CA LEU A 85 0.91 5.99 -7.79
C LEU A 85 0.31 7.38 -7.98
N GLY A 86 -0.96 7.46 -8.41
CA GLY A 86 -1.68 8.72 -8.52
C GLY A 86 -1.87 9.42 -7.18
N ALA A 87 -2.25 8.68 -6.13
CA ALA A 87 -2.43 9.19 -4.77
C ALA A 87 -1.10 9.69 -4.18
N ILE A 88 -0.03 8.91 -4.31
CA ILE A 88 1.32 9.26 -3.86
C ILE A 88 1.83 10.51 -4.61
N ALA A 89 1.75 10.52 -5.94
CA ALA A 89 2.20 11.65 -6.74
C ALA A 89 1.44 12.93 -6.43
N LYS A 90 0.12 12.84 -6.26
CA LYS A 90 -0.72 13.99 -5.91
C LYS A 90 -0.38 14.55 -4.53
N HIS A 91 -0.15 13.67 -3.55
CA HIS A 91 0.07 14.10 -2.17
C HIS A 91 1.51 14.58 -1.92
N PHE A 92 2.51 13.80 -2.34
CA PHE A 92 3.92 14.07 -2.05
C PHE A 92 4.67 14.80 -3.19
N GLY A 93 4.07 14.92 -4.38
CA GLY A 93 4.74 15.51 -5.54
C GLY A 93 5.86 14.63 -6.13
N VAL A 94 5.93 13.34 -5.74
CA VAL A 94 6.96 12.40 -6.22
C VAL A 94 6.30 11.19 -6.87
N MET A 95 6.90 10.70 -7.95
CA MET A 95 6.50 9.44 -8.58
C MET A 95 7.43 8.33 -8.11
N PRO A 96 6.91 7.24 -7.53
CA PRO A 96 7.72 6.07 -7.18
C PRO A 96 8.46 5.50 -8.38
N LYS A 97 9.67 5.01 -8.15
CA LYS A 97 10.55 4.39 -9.17
C LYS A 97 10.65 2.89 -8.94
N ASN A 98 11.04 2.14 -9.98
CA ASN A 98 11.20 0.69 -9.95
C ASN A 98 9.93 0.00 -9.45
N ILE A 99 8.89 -0.02 -10.31
CA ILE A 99 7.54 -0.43 -9.95
C ILE A 99 7.21 -1.77 -10.59
N PHE A 100 6.67 -2.69 -9.78
CA PHE A 100 6.05 -3.93 -10.23
C PHE A 100 4.56 -3.93 -9.87
N CYS A 101 3.70 -4.29 -10.82
CA CYS A 101 2.25 -4.38 -10.57
C CYS A 101 1.76 -5.82 -10.75
N THR A 102 1.38 -6.47 -9.66
CA THR A 102 0.91 -7.87 -9.64
C THR A 102 -0.37 -8.07 -10.46
N LYS A 103 -1.25 -7.06 -10.57
CA LYS A 103 -2.45 -7.14 -11.42
C LYS A 103 -2.10 -7.15 -12.92
N ILE A 104 -1.12 -6.36 -13.34
CA ILE A 104 -0.64 -6.37 -14.73
C ILE A 104 0.04 -7.71 -15.01
N ALA A 105 0.94 -8.17 -14.14
CA ALA A 105 1.59 -9.47 -14.24
C ALA A 105 0.55 -10.60 -14.34
N SER A 106 -0.47 -10.58 -13.49
CA SER A 106 -1.58 -11.54 -13.55
C SER A 106 -2.30 -11.54 -14.91
N ARG A 107 -2.57 -10.37 -15.47
CA ARG A 107 -3.22 -10.27 -16.80
C ARG A 107 -2.37 -10.82 -17.93
N LEU A 108 -1.06 -10.65 -17.84
CA LEU A 108 -0.12 -11.16 -18.85
C LEU A 108 0.08 -12.68 -18.76
N CYS A 109 0.11 -13.22 -17.54
CA CYS A 109 0.44 -14.63 -17.31
C CYS A 109 -0.80 -15.54 -17.18
N ARG A 110 -1.92 -15.03 -16.63
CA ARG A 110 -3.13 -15.79 -16.36
C ARG A 110 -4.22 -15.48 -17.40
N THR A 111 -3.97 -15.81 -18.65
CA THR A 111 -4.85 -15.52 -19.79
C THR A 111 -6.14 -16.36 -19.80
N TYR A 112 -6.20 -17.42 -19.00
CA TYR A 112 -7.34 -18.34 -18.87
C TYR A 112 -8.49 -17.82 -17.99
N THR A 113 -8.34 -16.65 -17.37
CA THR A 113 -9.34 -16.08 -16.44
C THR A 113 -9.43 -14.58 -16.58
N SER A 114 -10.57 -14.01 -16.19
CA SER A 114 -10.78 -12.56 -16.02
C SER A 114 -10.59 -12.08 -14.56
N ARG A 115 -10.31 -13.01 -13.63
CA ARG A 115 -10.19 -12.72 -12.18
C ARG A 115 -8.76 -12.33 -11.82
N HIS A 116 -8.49 -11.02 -11.85
CA HIS A 116 -7.18 -10.44 -11.57
C HIS A 116 -7.19 -9.52 -10.34
N GLY A 117 -8.20 -9.63 -9.48
CA GLY A 117 -8.26 -8.92 -8.20
C GLY A 117 -7.30 -9.55 -7.17
N LEU A 118 -6.81 -8.76 -6.20
CA LEU A 118 -5.90 -9.26 -5.16
C LEU A 118 -6.49 -10.47 -4.43
N LYS A 119 -7.76 -10.39 -4.03
CA LYS A 119 -8.48 -11.51 -3.40
C LYS A 119 -8.46 -12.78 -4.24
N ASP A 120 -8.67 -12.66 -5.57
CA ASP A 120 -8.68 -13.81 -6.46
C ASP A 120 -7.27 -14.42 -6.59
N LEU A 121 -6.24 -13.56 -6.68
CA LEU A 121 -4.85 -14.00 -6.75
C LEU A 121 -4.42 -14.71 -5.46
N CYS A 122 -4.68 -14.11 -4.30
CA CYS A 122 -4.34 -14.69 -3.01
C CYS A 122 -5.03 -16.05 -2.80
N ASN A 123 -6.31 -16.15 -3.17
CA ASN A 123 -7.04 -17.41 -3.04
C ASN A 123 -6.49 -18.49 -3.99
N GLU A 124 -6.23 -18.15 -5.25
CA GLU A 124 -5.78 -19.14 -6.25
C GLU A 124 -4.32 -19.54 -6.08
N LEU A 125 -3.43 -18.59 -5.82
CA LEU A 125 -1.99 -18.84 -5.80
C LEU A 125 -1.46 -19.23 -4.42
N LEU A 126 -2.12 -18.76 -3.35
CA LEU A 126 -1.64 -18.92 -1.97
C LEU A 126 -2.63 -19.70 -1.10
N GLY A 127 -3.86 -19.96 -1.55
CA GLY A 127 -4.92 -20.55 -0.73
C GLY A 127 -5.41 -19.64 0.40
N ILE A 128 -5.11 -18.34 0.34
CA ILE A 128 -5.44 -17.37 1.39
C ILE A 128 -6.68 -16.58 0.99
N GLN A 129 -7.62 -16.46 1.93
CA GLN A 129 -8.79 -15.60 1.75
C GLN A 129 -8.60 -14.26 2.45
N ILE A 130 -8.66 -13.16 1.68
CA ILE A 130 -8.65 -11.79 2.21
C ILE A 130 -10.06 -11.19 2.22
N SER A 131 -10.33 -10.38 3.25
CA SER A 131 -11.61 -9.69 3.43
C SER A 131 -11.61 -8.36 2.68
N LYS A 132 -12.77 -7.91 2.19
CA LYS A 132 -12.98 -6.55 1.63
C LYS A 132 -13.83 -5.66 2.53
N GLN A 133 -14.11 -6.08 3.76
CA GLN A 133 -15.11 -5.43 4.63
C GLN A 133 -14.77 -3.98 5.00
N GLN A 134 -13.48 -3.62 5.07
CA GLN A 134 -13.04 -2.27 5.46
C GLN A 134 -12.69 -1.37 4.26
N GLN A 135 -12.82 -1.84 3.04
CA GLN A 135 -12.43 -1.09 1.83
C GLN A 135 -13.08 0.30 1.73
N CYS A 136 -14.31 0.46 2.20
CA CYS A 136 -15.06 1.73 2.19
C CYS A 136 -15.18 2.35 3.57
N SER A 137 -14.28 2.06 4.51
CA SER A 137 -14.31 2.63 5.84
C SER A 137 -13.73 4.06 5.87
N ASP A 138 -13.94 4.78 6.97
CA ASP A 138 -13.38 6.12 7.15
C ASP A 138 -11.87 6.04 7.46
N TRP A 139 -11.06 6.09 6.40
CA TRP A 139 -9.60 6.09 6.49
C TRP A 139 -9.02 7.42 6.98
N GLY A 140 -9.83 8.48 6.97
CA GLY A 140 -9.46 9.80 7.47
C GLY A 140 -9.57 9.95 8.98
N SER A 141 -10.11 8.95 9.68
CA SER A 141 -10.25 8.94 11.14
C SER A 141 -8.91 9.17 11.84
N GLU A 142 -8.91 9.93 12.93
CA GLU A 142 -7.70 10.20 13.71
C GLU A 142 -7.06 8.91 14.26
N LYS A 143 -7.88 7.94 14.63
CA LYS A 143 -7.45 6.62 15.12
C LYS A 143 -8.12 5.51 14.33
N LEU A 144 -7.33 4.68 13.67
CA LEU A 144 -7.83 3.50 12.97
C LEU A 144 -8.22 2.40 13.97
N SER A 145 -9.33 1.74 13.69
CA SER A 145 -9.77 0.56 14.44
C SER A 145 -8.86 -0.65 14.17
N SER A 146 -8.88 -1.62 15.07
CA SER A 146 -8.16 -2.89 14.86
C SER A 146 -8.60 -3.62 13.58
N ALA A 147 -9.88 -3.49 13.19
CA ALA A 147 -10.40 -4.07 11.95
C ALA A 147 -9.78 -3.39 10.72
N GLN A 148 -9.67 -2.05 10.71
CA GLN A 148 -9.00 -1.30 9.64
C GLN A 148 -7.50 -1.64 9.56
N LEU A 149 -6.80 -1.69 10.69
CA LEU A 149 -5.38 -2.05 10.74
C LEU A 149 -5.12 -3.45 10.20
N ASN A 150 -5.96 -4.42 10.56
CA ASN A 150 -5.85 -5.80 10.06
C ASN A 150 -6.17 -5.90 8.56
N TYR A 151 -7.13 -5.12 8.08
CA TYR A 151 -7.47 -5.02 6.67
C TYR A 151 -6.28 -4.46 5.88
N ALA A 152 -5.82 -3.27 6.24
CA ALA A 152 -4.70 -2.59 5.57
C ALA A 152 -3.41 -3.43 5.57
N ALA A 153 -3.13 -4.13 6.67
CA ALA A 153 -2.00 -5.07 6.74
C ALA A 153 -2.19 -6.28 5.81
N GLY A 154 -3.43 -6.70 5.55
CA GLY A 154 -3.74 -7.82 4.66
C GLY A 154 -3.46 -7.56 3.20
N ASP A 155 -3.47 -6.30 2.78
CA ASP A 155 -3.30 -5.93 1.36
C ASP A 155 -1.81 -5.88 0.94
N VAL A 156 -0.85 -5.92 1.90
CA VAL A 156 0.60 -5.88 1.64
C VAL A 156 1.39 -7.08 2.17
N LEU A 157 0.76 -8.03 2.86
CA LEU A 157 1.40 -9.24 3.42
C LEU A 157 1.53 -10.38 2.43
#